data_6ef911624712128b0458962d3ced9460
#
_entry.id   6ef911624712128b0458962d3ced9460
#
_cell.length_a   1.000
_cell.length_b   1.000
_cell.length_c   1.000
_cell.angle_alpha   90.00
_cell.angle_beta   90.00
_cell.angle_gamma   90.00
#
_symmetry.space_group_name_H-M   'P 1'
#
loop_
_entity.id
_entity.type
_entity.pdbx_description
1 polymer ?
#
loop_
_entity_poly.entity_id
_entity_poly.type
_entity_poly.pdbx_seq_one_letter_code
_entity_poly.pdbx_strand_id
1 'polypeptide(L)'
;MSQIIMALDQGTTSSRTILFDENGKIVAVANVPLVCHYPQSGWVEQVPEEIWSSQRQTIEAALAQAKLSMKDISAVGITNQRESTIAWNRKTGDAIGPAINWQCRRTADFCEELKAEGFDRILKNRTGLVTDPYFSGTKMRWILENVPQARNLADKGNLCFGTVDSWLIWKLTGGRVHATEISNASRTLVFNIDACSWDDEILARFGIPRETLPEVKPSSGVFAQVNSGLFGGEAPIAGVAGDQQAALFGQACFEPGMAKNTYGTGCFMISNTGSELVFSKHGLLTTIAWQIGNEVTYALEGSVFIAGALIQWLRDGLQLFEDAAETQAMAESVSDSGGVFVVPAFVGLGAPHWDPYARGTIVGLTRDTNRNHIVRASLEAIAYQSAEVLSSIANDTGTEVKELRIDGGAAANNFLCQFQADLLGLKVTRPQVLETTAMGAAFLAGLAVGVWKDQAQIRSLWQEEKTFTPELSKNEAIEHMKNWNRAVERSKGWIIP
;
A
#
# COMPACT_ATOMS: atom_id res chain seq x y z
N MET A 1 27.31 7.34 20.59
CA MET A 1 26.08 8.12 20.33
C MET A 1 25.06 7.13 19.84
N SER A 2 23.79 7.29 20.20
CA SER A 2 22.70 6.45 19.68
C SER A 2 22.61 6.66 18.17
N GLN A 3 22.42 5.57 17.42
CA GLN A 3 22.25 5.64 15.97
C GLN A 3 20.78 5.95 15.67
N ILE A 4 20.54 7.03 14.95
CA ILE A 4 19.18 7.49 14.63
C ILE A 4 18.91 7.27 13.14
N ILE A 5 17.82 6.59 12.84
CA ILE A 5 17.31 6.39 11.48
C ILE A 5 16.08 7.26 11.29
N MET A 6 16.06 8.01 10.20
CA MET A 6 14.91 8.81 9.80
C MET A 6 14.08 8.02 8.78
N ALA A 7 12.79 7.85 9.03
CA ALA A 7 11.84 7.32 8.05
C ALA A 7 10.93 8.44 7.55
N LEU A 8 10.84 8.57 6.24
CA LEU A 8 9.90 9.43 5.53
C LEU A 8 8.76 8.56 5.03
N ASP A 9 7.55 8.82 5.51
CA ASP A 9 6.33 8.11 5.10
C ASP A 9 5.41 9.09 4.38
N GLN A 10 5.37 8.99 3.07
CA GLN A 10 4.58 9.85 2.21
C GLN A 10 3.29 9.13 1.77
N GLY A 11 2.24 9.27 2.55
CA GLY A 11 0.93 8.70 2.27
C GLY A 11 0.08 9.54 1.31
N THR A 12 -1.14 9.08 1.05
CA THR A 12 -2.08 9.78 0.17
C THR A 12 -2.62 11.06 0.80
N THR A 13 -2.88 11.05 2.09
CA THR A 13 -3.55 12.16 2.81
C THR A 13 -2.65 12.87 3.82
N SER A 14 -1.41 12.41 3.97
CA SER A 14 -0.45 13.04 4.88
C SER A 14 0.99 12.67 4.51
N SER A 15 1.93 13.56 4.85
CA SER A 15 3.36 13.29 4.91
C SER A 15 3.77 13.15 6.35
N ARG A 16 4.64 12.20 6.64
CA ARG A 16 5.10 11.91 8.01
C ARG A 16 6.61 11.72 8.03
N THR A 17 7.25 12.12 9.12
CA THR A 17 8.65 11.79 9.43
C THR A 17 8.71 11.21 10.82
N ILE A 18 9.33 10.04 10.95
CA ILE A 18 9.55 9.35 12.22
C ILE A 18 11.05 9.10 12.39
N LEU A 19 11.57 9.45 13.57
CA LEU A 19 12.93 9.12 13.96
C LEU A 19 12.91 7.90 14.87
N PHE A 20 13.70 6.89 14.54
CA PHE A 20 13.87 5.66 15.31
C PHE A 20 15.31 5.57 15.85
N ASP A 21 15.45 5.04 17.06
CA ASP A 21 16.77 4.63 17.59
C ASP A 21 17.13 3.21 17.09
N GLU A 22 18.33 2.77 17.43
CA GLU A 22 18.84 1.43 17.09
C GLU A 22 18.06 0.26 17.70
N ASN A 23 17.16 0.52 18.67
CA ASN A 23 16.26 -0.46 19.26
C ASN A 23 14.87 -0.45 18.59
N GLY A 24 14.67 0.36 17.53
CA GLY A 24 13.39 0.52 16.86
C GLY A 24 12.39 1.38 17.64
N LYS A 25 12.84 2.09 18.69
CA LYS A 25 11.98 2.95 19.49
C LYS A 25 11.82 4.32 18.82
N ILE A 26 10.60 4.83 18.83
CA ILE A 26 10.27 6.17 18.30
C ILE A 26 10.88 7.25 19.19
N VAL A 27 11.69 8.12 18.58
CA VAL A 27 12.34 9.28 19.22
C VAL A 27 11.55 10.57 18.95
N ALA A 28 11.06 10.74 17.73
CA ALA A 28 10.25 11.90 17.33
C ALA A 28 9.30 11.53 16.22
N VAL A 29 8.14 12.23 16.14
CA VAL A 29 7.15 12.07 15.07
C VAL A 29 6.66 13.45 14.66
N ALA A 30 6.62 13.69 13.35
CA ALA A 30 5.95 14.85 12.78
C ALA A 30 5.04 14.42 11.63
N ASN A 31 3.85 15.03 11.53
CA ASN A 31 2.86 14.73 10.52
C ASN A 31 2.25 16.03 9.98
N VAL A 32 2.07 16.10 8.66
CA VAL A 32 1.42 17.21 7.95
C VAL A 32 0.37 16.64 7.00
N PRO A 33 -0.89 17.12 7.03
CA PRO A 33 -1.90 16.71 6.07
C PRO A 33 -1.52 17.08 4.64
N LEU A 34 -1.97 16.25 3.69
CA LEU A 34 -1.83 16.47 2.26
C LEU A 34 -3.21 16.40 1.59
N VAL A 35 -3.45 17.32 0.66
CA VAL A 35 -4.76 17.44 0.00
C VAL A 35 -4.76 16.68 -1.33
N CYS A 36 -5.85 15.95 -1.60
CA CYS A 36 -6.18 15.45 -2.92
C CYS A 36 -7.18 16.40 -3.59
N HIS A 37 -6.99 16.68 -4.88
CA HIS A 37 -7.85 17.49 -5.71
C HIS A 37 -8.66 16.61 -6.66
N TYR A 38 -9.92 16.98 -6.90
CA TYR A 38 -10.87 16.24 -7.73
C TYR A 38 -11.40 17.13 -8.87
N PRO A 39 -10.56 17.44 -9.88
CA PRO A 39 -10.92 18.44 -10.92
C PRO A 39 -12.06 18.00 -11.82
N GLN A 40 -12.27 16.69 -11.98
CA GLN A 40 -13.36 16.10 -12.76
C GLN A 40 -13.81 14.79 -12.11
N SER A 41 -14.97 14.27 -12.50
CA SER A 41 -15.44 12.95 -12.03
C SER A 41 -14.43 11.85 -12.36
N GLY A 42 -14.03 11.08 -11.35
CA GLY A 42 -13.05 10.02 -11.48
C GLY A 42 -11.58 10.50 -11.58
N TRP A 43 -11.31 11.80 -11.59
CA TRP A 43 -9.95 12.33 -11.58
C TRP A 43 -9.51 12.64 -10.15
N VAL A 44 -8.28 12.21 -9.82
CA VAL A 44 -7.66 12.48 -8.51
C VAL A 44 -6.24 12.93 -8.75
N GLU A 45 -5.89 14.09 -8.19
CA GLU A 45 -4.62 14.76 -8.38
C GLU A 45 -4.05 15.26 -7.06
N GLN A 46 -2.73 15.41 -7.02
CA GLN A 46 -2.01 16.10 -5.95
C GLN A 46 -1.01 17.09 -6.57
N VAL A 47 -0.64 18.12 -5.82
CA VAL A 47 0.37 19.07 -6.26
C VAL A 47 1.76 18.55 -5.87
N PRO A 48 2.67 18.28 -6.84
CA PRO A 48 4.00 17.71 -6.53
C PRO A 48 4.80 18.55 -5.54
N GLU A 49 4.69 19.88 -5.62
CA GLU A 49 5.38 20.77 -4.69
C GLU A 49 4.78 20.74 -3.27
N GLU A 50 3.49 20.42 -3.11
CA GLU A 50 2.89 20.21 -1.79
C GLU A 50 3.36 18.88 -1.18
N ILE A 51 3.52 17.83 -1.99
CA ILE A 51 4.14 16.56 -1.56
C ILE A 51 5.55 16.84 -1.00
N TRP A 52 6.36 17.61 -1.72
CA TRP A 52 7.69 17.96 -1.26
C TRP A 52 7.68 18.89 -0.05
N SER A 53 6.90 19.97 -0.07
CA SER A 53 6.89 20.96 1.00
C SER A 53 6.35 20.38 2.32
N SER A 54 5.32 19.54 2.27
CA SER A 54 4.80 18.86 3.47
C SER A 54 5.82 17.86 4.02
N GLN A 55 6.51 17.09 3.17
CA GLN A 55 7.57 16.19 3.62
C GLN A 55 8.75 16.97 4.21
N ARG A 56 9.14 18.08 3.60
CA ARG A 56 10.18 18.96 4.15
C ARG A 56 9.81 19.49 5.52
N GLN A 57 8.58 19.97 5.71
CA GLN A 57 8.07 20.44 7.01
C GLN A 57 8.14 19.37 8.08
N THR A 58 7.77 18.12 7.75
CA THR A 58 7.84 17.01 8.72
C THR A 58 9.28 16.66 9.09
N ILE A 59 10.22 16.73 8.15
CA ILE A 59 11.66 16.53 8.43
C ILE A 59 12.16 17.60 9.41
N GLU A 60 11.91 18.87 9.10
CA GLU A 60 12.34 20.00 9.92
C GLU A 60 11.73 19.91 11.34
N ALA A 61 10.44 19.56 11.44
CA ALA A 61 9.74 19.44 12.72
C ALA A 61 10.25 18.25 13.56
N ALA A 62 10.48 17.08 12.95
CA ALA A 62 10.99 15.90 13.67
C ALA A 62 12.43 16.13 14.18
N LEU A 63 13.29 16.73 13.36
CA LEU A 63 14.66 17.10 13.76
C LEU A 63 14.64 18.11 14.92
N ALA A 64 13.78 19.14 14.84
CA ALA A 64 13.65 20.15 15.90
C ALA A 64 13.12 19.52 17.20
N GLN A 65 12.12 18.64 17.14
CA GLN A 65 11.57 17.91 18.30
C GLN A 65 12.65 17.07 18.99
N ALA A 66 13.48 16.38 18.23
CA ALA A 66 14.58 15.58 18.75
C ALA A 66 15.83 16.40 19.12
N LYS A 67 15.89 17.69 18.77
CA LYS A 67 17.08 18.57 18.90
C LYS A 67 18.30 18.02 18.13
N LEU A 68 18.05 17.48 16.94
CA LEU A 68 19.02 16.91 16.02
C LEU A 68 19.11 17.73 14.74
N SER A 69 20.13 17.45 13.93
CA SER A 69 20.30 17.93 12.55
C SER A 69 20.53 16.73 11.62
N MET A 70 20.50 16.93 10.31
CA MET A 70 20.67 15.83 9.35
C MET A 70 22.01 15.08 9.52
N LYS A 71 23.08 15.77 9.96
CA LYS A 71 24.38 15.12 10.23
C LYS A 71 24.36 14.11 11.38
N ASP A 72 23.32 14.16 12.24
CA ASP A 72 23.15 13.26 13.38
C ASP A 72 22.33 12.02 12.97
N ILE A 73 21.83 11.97 11.72
CA ILE A 73 21.04 10.88 11.16
C ILE A 73 21.95 9.87 10.46
N SER A 74 21.91 8.62 10.90
CA SER A 74 22.72 7.54 10.35
C SER A 74 22.28 7.14 8.94
N ALA A 75 20.97 7.13 8.67
CA ALA A 75 20.40 6.90 7.34
C ALA A 75 18.95 7.42 7.25
N VAL A 76 18.52 7.68 6.01
CA VAL A 76 17.14 8.03 5.66
C VAL A 76 16.51 6.86 4.92
N GLY A 77 15.36 6.40 5.40
CA GLY A 77 14.45 5.48 4.72
C GLY A 77 13.26 6.25 4.13
N ILE A 78 12.78 5.82 2.96
CA ILE A 78 11.60 6.40 2.30
C ILE A 78 10.58 5.30 2.08
N THR A 79 9.34 5.56 2.47
CA THR A 79 8.19 4.78 2.05
C THR A 79 7.11 5.71 1.54
N ASN A 80 6.30 5.25 0.59
CA ASN A 80 5.39 6.14 -0.13
C ASN A 80 4.15 5.43 -0.64
N GLN A 81 3.07 6.20 -0.84
CA GLN A 81 1.95 5.79 -1.68
C GLN A 81 2.48 5.36 -3.05
N ARG A 82 2.05 4.19 -3.49
CA ARG A 82 2.55 3.62 -4.76
C ARG A 82 1.77 4.18 -5.95
N GLU A 83 2.23 3.90 -7.16
CA GLU A 83 1.57 4.12 -8.45
C GLU A 83 1.23 5.58 -8.79
N SER A 84 1.20 6.50 -7.83
CA SER A 84 1.04 7.94 -8.10
C SER A 84 2.19 8.45 -8.96
N THR A 85 1.86 9.09 -10.09
CA THR A 85 2.82 9.40 -11.15
C THR A 85 3.09 10.89 -11.23
N ILE A 86 4.36 11.26 -11.22
CA ILE A 86 4.85 12.65 -11.34
C ILE A 86 5.73 12.76 -12.57
N ALA A 87 5.62 13.88 -13.27
CA ALA A 87 6.47 14.22 -14.40
C ALA A 87 7.11 15.59 -14.17
N TRP A 88 8.43 15.71 -14.43
CA TRP A 88 9.16 16.96 -14.23
C TRP A 88 10.26 17.18 -15.28
N ASN A 89 10.66 18.44 -15.42
CA ASN A 89 11.76 18.82 -16.27
C ASN A 89 13.09 18.52 -15.57
N ARG A 90 13.92 17.68 -16.16
CA ARG A 90 15.25 17.29 -15.66
C ARG A 90 16.19 18.48 -15.42
N LYS A 91 16.07 19.55 -16.22
CA LYS A 91 16.98 20.70 -16.12
C LYS A 91 16.59 21.70 -15.04
N THR A 92 15.29 21.93 -14.88
CA THR A 92 14.79 22.93 -13.90
C THR A 92 14.37 22.30 -12.58
N GLY A 93 14.02 21.02 -12.58
CA GLY A 93 13.46 20.30 -11.44
C GLY A 93 11.99 20.62 -11.18
N ASP A 94 11.33 21.40 -12.07
CA ASP A 94 9.94 21.79 -11.92
C ASP A 94 9.02 20.69 -12.46
N ALA A 95 7.95 20.38 -11.71
CA ALA A 95 6.89 19.51 -12.20
C ALA A 95 6.20 20.17 -13.41
N ILE A 96 5.84 19.36 -14.41
CA ILE A 96 5.19 19.85 -15.63
C ILE A 96 3.67 19.73 -15.60
N GLY A 97 3.11 19.24 -14.48
CA GLY A 97 1.69 19.08 -14.24
C GLY A 97 1.44 18.47 -12.85
N PRO A 98 0.18 18.19 -12.52
CA PRO A 98 -0.15 17.55 -11.25
C PRO A 98 0.40 16.11 -11.17
N ALA A 99 0.63 15.63 -9.96
CA ALA A 99 0.81 14.21 -9.70
C ALA A 99 -0.53 13.51 -9.94
N ILE A 100 -0.58 12.57 -10.88
CA ILE A 100 -1.78 11.77 -11.10
C ILE A 100 -1.82 10.66 -10.05
N ASN A 101 -2.77 10.79 -9.11
CA ASN A 101 -2.88 9.91 -7.96
C ASN A 101 -3.28 8.47 -8.38
N TRP A 102 -2.92 7.49 -7.57
CA TRP A 102 -3.24 6.07 -7.78
C TRP A 102 -4.75 5.78 -7.90
N GLN A 103 -5.60 6.58 -7.24
CA GLN A 103 -7.06 6.45 -7.30
C GLN A 103 -7.68 6.97 -8.60
N CYS A 104 -6.89 7.71 -9.42
CA CYS A 104 -7.39 8.38 -10.61
C CYS A 104 -7.79 7.39 -11.70
N ARG A 105 -8.98 7.59 -12.29
CA ARG A 105 -9.56 6.69 -13.32
C ARG A 105 -9.46 7.23 -14.75
N ARG A 106 -8.77 8.37 -15.00
CA ARG A 106 -8.72 9.07 -16.30
C ARG A 106 -8.17 8.23 -17.47
N THR A 107 -7.47 7.14 -17.18
CA THR A 107 -6.87 6.25 -18.19
C THR A 107 -7.66 4.96 -18.40
N ALA A 108 -8.93 4.91 -17.92
CA ALA A 108 -9.77 3.72 -18.02
C ALA A 108 -9.98 3.27 -19.48
N ASP A 109 -10.23 4.22 -20.40
CA ASP A 109 -10.47 3.92 -21.81
C ASP A 109 -9.27 3.23 -22.46
N PHE A 110 -8.05 3.67 -22.13
CA PHE A 110 -6.83 3.01 -22.62
C PHE A 110 -6.68 1.59 -22.04
N CYS A 111 -7.08 1.37 -20.80
CA CYS A 111 -7.09 0.02 -20.23
C CYS A 111 -8.06 -0.90 -20.97
N GLU A 112 -9.24 -0.42 -21.35
CA GLU A 112 -10.20 -1.19 -22.14
C GLU A 112 -9.69 -1.47 -23.57
N GLU A 113 -9.02 -0.50 -24.20
CA GLU A 113 -8.31 -0.70 -25.49
C GLU A 113 -7.31 -1.86 -25.38
N LEU A 114 -6.44 -1.86 -24.38
CA LEU A 114 -5.43 -2.91 -24.16
C LEU A 114 -6.07 -4.29 -23.94
N LYS A 115 -7.18 -4.36 -23.22
CA LYS A 115 -7.94 -5.60 -23.01
C LYS A 115 -8.58 -6.09 -24.32
N ALA A 116 -9.18 -5.20 -25.08
CA ALA A 116 -9.79 -5.53 -26.38
C ALA A 116 -8.77 -6.07 -27.39
N GLU A 117 -7.52 -5.60 -27.34
CA GLU A 117 -6.40 -6.08 -28.16
C GLU A 117 -5.79 -7.40 -27.63
N GLY A 118 -6.15 -7.84 -26.41
CA GLY A 118 -5.55 -8.99 -25.75
C GLY A 118 -4.14 -8.73 -25.18
N PHE A 119 -3.71 -7.45 -25.14
CA PHE A 119 -2.41 -7.06 -24.59
C PHE A 119 -2.35 -7.18 -23.07
N ASP A 120 -3.49 -7.23 -22.40
CA ASP A 120 -3.66 -7.49 -20.97
C ASP A 120 -2.95 -8.78 -20.51
N ARG A 121 -2.90 -9.81 -21.37
CA ARG A 121 -2.19 -11.07 -21.09
C ARG A 121 -0.68 -10.88 -21.00
N ILE A 122 -0.12 -10.05 -21.91
CA ILE A 122 1.31 -9.71 -21.91
C ILE A 122 1.63 -8.94 -20.62
N LEU A 123 0.82 -7.92 -20.29
CA LEU A 123 0.98 -7.14 -19.08
C LEU A 123 0.96 -8.05 -17.84
N LYS A 124 -0.05 -8.91 -17.70
CA LYS A 124 -0.17 -9.81 -16.56
C LYS A 124 1.04 -10.75 -16.42
N ASN A 125 1.47 -11.35 -17.52
CA ASN A 125 2.56 -12.34 -17.51
C ASN A 125 3.95 -11.73 -17.27
N ARG A 126 4.13 -10.43 -17.52
CA ARG A 126 5.41 -9.75 -17.31
C ARG A 126 5.46 -8.92 -16.06
N THR A 127 4.36 -8.25 -15.73
CA THR A 127 4.32 -7.33 -14.60
C THR A 127 3.67 -7.90 -13.35
N GLY A 128 2.93 -9.02 -13.45
CA GLY A 128 2.14 -9.58 -12.37
C GLY A 128 0.86 -8.80 -12.05
N LEU A 129 0.58 -7.74 -12.80
CA LEU A 129 -0.50 -6.80 -12.53
C LEU A 129 -1.69 -6.99 -13.49
N VAL A 130 -2.86 -6.56 -13.07
CA VAL A 130 -4.04 -6.45 -13.93
C VAL A 130 -3.99 -5.15 -14.75
N THR A 131 -4.66 -5.12 -15.89
CA THR A 131 -4.77 -3.91 -16.72
C THR A 131 -5.81 -2.97 -16.11
N ASP A 132 -5.36 -1.99 -15.34
CA ASP A 132 -6.20 -1.05 -14.60
C ASP A 132 -5.54 0.35 -14.55
N PRO A 133 -6.32 1.45 -14.57
CA PRO A 133 -5.84 2.83 -14.35
C PRO A 133 -5.08 3.06 -13.05
N TYR A 134 -5.16 2.14 -12.13
CA TYR A 134 -4.46 2.15 -10.85
C TYR A 134 -2.95 2.37 -11.03
N PHE A 135 -2.34 1.70 -12.02
CA PHE A 135 -0.90 1.63 -12.22
C PHE A 135 -0.31 2.80 -13.03
N SER A 136 0.99 3.09 -12.83
CA SER A 136 1.63 4.31 -13.31
C SER A 136 1.76 4.41 -14.83
N GLY A 137 2.00 3.31 -15.55
CA GLY A 137 2.34 3.33 -16.98
C GLY A 137 1.27 3.98 -17.85
N THR A 138 -0.02 3.70 -17.57
CA THR A 138 -1.12 4.33 -18.32
C THR A 138 -1.18 5.85 -18.08
N LYS A 139 -0.82 6.31 -16.87
CA LYS A 139 -0.74 7.72 -16.52
C LYS A 139 0.44 8.42 -17.20
N MET A 140 1.60 7.74 -17.30
CA MET A 140 2.78 8.25 -18.03
C MET A 140 2.43 8.47 -19.50
N ARG A 141 1.76 7.49 -20.15
CA ARG A 141 1.24 7.67 -21.52
C ARG A 141 0.31 8.87 -21.62
N TRP A 142 -0.67 8.95 -20.71
CA TRP A 142 -1.62 10.06 -20.70
C TRP A 142 -0.91 11.42 -20.60
N ILE A 143 0.10 11.56 -19.75
CA ILE A 143 0.90 12.78 -19.60
C ILE A 143 1.59 13.12 -20.93
N LEU A 144 2.21 12.14 -21.59
CA LEU A 144 2.88 12.35 -22.88
C LEU A 144 1.94 12.84 -23.99
N GLU A 145 0.67 12.44 -23.94
CA GLU A 145 -0.34 12.78 -24.94
C GLU A 145 -1.07 14.08 -24.62
N ASN A 146 -1.27 14.41 -23.35
CA ASN A 146 -2.19 15.49 -22.93
C ASN A 146 -1.50 16.70 -22.29
N VAL A 147 -0.24 16.57 -21.82
CA VAL A 147 0.50 17.71 -21.26
C VAL A 147 1.35 18.34 -22.37
N PRO A 148 1.08 19.60 -22.78
CA PRO A 148 1.59 20.18 -24.02
C PRO A 148 3.10 20.12 -24.21
N GLN A 149 3.89 20.20 -23.14
CA GLN A 149 5.35 20.21 -23.18
C GLN A 149 5.99 18.82 -23.00
N ALA A 150 5.21 17.81 -22.58
CA ALA A 150 5.76 16.52 -22.16
C ALA A 150 6.51 15.81 -23.28
N ARG A 151 5.90 15.66 -24.45
CA ARG A 151 6.54 14.99 -25.62
C ARG A 151 7.82 15.70 -26.06
N ASN A 152 7.79 17.03 -26.17
CA ASN A 152 8.98 17.81 -26.55
C ASN A 152 10.13 17.70 -25.52
N LEU A 153 9.80 17.63 -24.22
CA LEU A 153 10.80 17.39 -23.18
C LEU A 153 11.36 15.97 -23.28
N ALA A 154 10.53 14.98 -23.54
CA ALA A 154 10.95 13.59 -23.74
C ALA A 154 11.90 13.46 -24.94
N ASP A 155 11.51 13.99 -26.10
CA ASP A 155 12.31 13.95 -27.33
C ASP A 155 13.68 14.64 -27.18
N LYS A 156 13.79 15.59 -26.25
CA LYS A 156 15.05 16.28 -25.90
C LYS A 156 15.83 15.62 -24.75
N GLY A 157 15.35 14.49 -24.22
CA GLY A 157 15.95 13.81 -23.06
C GLY A 157 15.85 14.59 -21.75
N ASN A 158 14.91 15.55 -21.65
CA ASN A 158 14.73 16.44 -20.52
C ASN A 158 13.49 16.13 -19.67
N LEU A 159 12.74 15.09 -20.00
CA LEU A 159 11.61 14.62 -19.18
C LEU A 159 12.10 13.57 -18.19
N CYS A 160 11.63 13.69 -16.94
CA CYS A 160 11.69 12.63 -15.96
C CYS A 160 10.27 12.21 -15.58
N PHE A 161 10.02 10.89 -15.55
CA PHE A 161 8.90 10.28 -14.86
C PHE A 161 9.36 9.64 -13.55
N GLY A 162 8.48 9.58 -12.59
CA GLY A 162 8.70 8.81 -11.37
C GLY A 162 7.43 8.62 -10.57
N THR A 163 7.51 7.67 -9.65
CA THR A 163 6.62 7.55 -8.53
C THR A 163 7.06 8.51 -7.42
N VAL A 164 6.34 8.55 -6.31
CA VAL A 164 6.60 9.54 -5.25
C VAL A 164 8.00 9.38 -4.64
N ASP A 165 8.52 8.15 -4.51
CA ASP A 165 9.91 7.91 -4.07
C ASP A 165 10.93 8.61 -4.98
N SER A 166 10.77 8.49 -6.30
CA SER A 166 11.67 9.14 -7.26
C SER A 166 11.65 10.67 -7.13
N TRP A 167 10.46 11.24 -6.90
CA TRP A 167 10.30 12.66 -6.67
C TRP A 167 10.99 13.13 -5.38
N LEU A 168 10.81 12.38 -4.27
CA LEU A 168 11.45 12.69 -3.01
C LEU A 168 12.97 12.55 -3.09
N ILE A 169 13.49 11.48 -3.74
CA ILE A 169 14.92 11.30 -3.98
C ILE A 169 15.48 12.47 -4.81
N TRP A 170 14.78 12.86 -5.88
CA TRP A 170 15.15 14.00 -6.70
C TRP A 170 15.27 15.30 -5.88
N LYS A 171 14.25 15.62 -5.09
CA LYS A 171 14.21 16.82 -4.26
C LYS A 171 15.26 16.78 -3.14
N LEU A 172 15.38 15.66 -2.43
CA LEU A 172 16.36 15.47 -1.35
C LEU A 172 17.81 15.57 -1.84
N THR A 173 18.07 15.16 -3.06
CA THR A 173 19.43 15.22 -3.66
C THR A 173 19.73 16.53 -4.36
N GLY A 174 18.77 17.47 -4.42
CA GLY A 174 18.93 18.73 -5.15
C GLY A 174 19.01 18.51 -6.67
N GLY A 175 18.25 17.56 -7.22
CA GLY A 175 18.16 17.29 -8.65
C GLY A 175 19.32 16.45 -9.22
N ARG A 176 20.09 15.77 -8.38
CA ARG A 176 21.26 15.00 -8.83
C ARG A 176 20.97 13.54 -9.18
N VAL A 177 19.96 12.94 -8.56
CA VAL A 177 19.68 11.50 -8.68
C VAL A 177 18.23 11.28 -9.12
N HIS A 178 18.06 10.61 -10.26
CA HIS A 178 16.77 10.15 -10.78
C HIS A 178 16.74 8.63 -10.65
N ALA A 179 16.24 8.16 -9.53
CA ALA A 179 16.17 6.73 -9.19
C ALA A 179 14.82 6.38 -8.58
N THR A 180 14.45 5.13 -8.68
CA THR A 180 13.32 4.48 -7.99
C THR A 180 13.78 3.18 -7.36
N GLU A 181 12.95 2.64 -6.51
CA GLU A 181 13.19 1.35 -5.88
C GLU A 181 12.36 0.25 -6.57
N ILE A 182 12.86 -0.98 -6.54
CA ILE A 182 12.33 -2.10 -7.31
C ILE A 182 10.86 -2.44 -6.97
N SER A 183 10.42 -2.31 -5.71
CA SER A 183 9.02 -2.57 -5.36
C SER A 183 8.10 -1.48 -5.93
N ASN A 184 8.51 -0.21 -5.93
CA ASN A 184 7.81 0.88 -6.61
C ASN A 184 7.81 0.69 -8.13
N ALA A 185 8.94 0.30 -8.72
CA ALA A 185 9.02 -0.03 -10.15
C ALA A 185 8.05 -1.15 -10.54
N SER A 186 7.93 -2.19 -9.72
CA SER A 186 7.02 -3.32 -9.94
C SER A 186 5.53 -2.90 -10.00
N ARG A 187 5.18 -1.70 -9.51
CA ARG A 187 3.80 -1.17 -9.51
C ARG A 187 3.50 -0.27 -10.71
N THR A 188 4.41 -0.16 -11.66
CA THR A 188 4.26 0.78 -12.77
C THR A 188 3.51 0.25 -13.99
N LEU A 189 3.26 -1.05 -14.08
CA LEU A 189 2.71 -1.74 -15.27
C LEU A 189 3.66 -1.72 -16.50
N VAL A 190 4.88 -1.21 -16.34
CA VAL A 190 5.89 -1.17 -17.41
C VAL A 190 7.22 -1.82 -17.00
N PHE A 191 7.22 -2.47 -15.82
CA PHE A 191 8.38 -3.16 -15.26
C PHE A 191 8.17 -4.66 -15.31
N ASN A 192 9.12 -5.38 -15.91
CA ASN A 192 9.12 -6.85 -15.93
C ASN A 192 9.69 -7.37 -14.61
N ILE A 193 8.84 -8.02 -13.82
CA ILE A 193 9.20 -8.46 -12.47
C ILE A 193 10.09 -9.71 -12.45
N ASP A 194 10.09 -10.51 -13.53
CA ASP A 194 10.97 -11.67 -13.67
C ASP A 194 12.38 -11.21 -14.10
N ALA A 195 12.47 -10.35 -15.12
CA ALA A 195 13.74 -9.79 -15.58
C ALA A 195 14.29 -8.68 -14.67
N CYS A 196 13.51 -8.19 -13.72
CA CYS A 196 13.83 -7.05 -12.85
C CYS A 196 14.31 -5.81 -13.63
N SER A 197 13.62 -5.48 -14.72
CA SER A 197 13.95 -4.37 -15.61
C SER A 197 12.73 -3.76 -16.29
N TRP A 198 12.87 -2.52 -16.76
CA TRP A 198 11.85 -1.90 -17.61
C TRP A 198 11.64 -2.75 -18.86
N ASP A 199 10.38 -3.00 -19.25
CA ASP A 199 10.02 -3.87 -20.38
C ASP A 199 9.88 -3.07 -21.67
N ASP A 200 10.81 -3.30 -22.62
CA ASP A 200 10.89 -2.52 -23.85
C ASP A 200 9.67 -2.70 -24.78
N GLU A 201 9.02 -3.87 -24.79
CA GLU A 201 7.81 -4.09 -25.58
C GLU A 201 6.62 -3.33 -25.01
N ILE A 202 6.48 -3.35 -23.68
CA ILE A 202 5.42 -2.59 -23.01
C ILE A 202 5.66 -1.09 -23.16
N LEU A 203 6.91 -0.62 -22.99
CA LEU A 203 7.28 0.78 -23.19
C LEU A 203 6.96 1.24 -24.61
N ALA A 204 7.29 0.44 -25.62
CA ALA A 204 6.98 0.74 -27.02
C ALA A 204 5.46 0.84 -27.26
N ARG A 205 4.65 -0.13 -26.73
CA ARG A 205 3.18 -0.09 -26.86
C ARG A 205 2.56 1.13 -26.16
N PHE A 206 3.15 1.57 -25.05
CA PHE A 206 2.68 2.76 -24.32
C PHE A 206 3.26 4.07 -24.85
N GLY A 207 4.24 4.01 -25.76
CA GLY A 207 4.94 5.17 -26.33
C GLY A 207 5.76 5.93 -25.29
N ILE A 208 6.29 5.25 -24.28
CA ILE A 208 7.11 5.82 -23.19
C ILE A 208 8.58 5.65 -23.55
N PRO A 209 9.35 6.75 -23.75
CA PRO A 209 10.78 6.65 -23.97
C PRO A 209 11.51 6.18 -22.70
N ARG A 210 12.36 5.16 -22.85
CA ARG A 210 13.06 4.52 -21.72
C ARG A 210 13.91 5.51 -20.92
N GLU A 211 14.53 6.47 -21.56
CA GLU A 211 15.37 7.52 -20.94
C GLU A 211 14.59 8.49 -20.02
N THR A 212 13.27 8.46 -20.08
CA THR A 212 12.42 9.24 -19.17
C THR A 212 12.21 8.55 -17.81
N LEU A 213 12.57 7.27 -17.71
CA LEU A 213 12.37 6.45 -16.52
C LEU A 213 13.59 6.49 -15.57
N PRO A 214 13.37 6.35 -14.26
CA PRO A 214 14.44 6.35 -13.26
C PRO A 214 15.31 5.09 -13.32
N GLU A 215 16.54 5.19 -12.80
CA GLU A 215 17.36 4.02 -12.47
C GLU A 215 16.68 3.21 -11.36
N VAL A 216 16.55 1.90 -11.54
CA VAL A 216 15.95 1.01 -10.54
C VAL A 216 17.03 0.49 -9.60
N LYS A 217 16.81 0.62 -8.29
CA LYS A 217 17.75 0.20 -7.24
C LYS A 217 17.11 -0.82 -6.27
N PRO A 218 17.93 -1.63 -5.59
CA PRO A 218 17.46 -2.51 -4.51
C PRO A 218 16.81 -1.72 -3.37
N SER A 219 15.91 -2.36 -2.62
CA SER A 219 15.17 -1.73 -1.51
C SER A 219 16.09 -1.32 -0.35
N SER A 220 17.17 -2.07 -0.10
CA SER A 220 18.20 -1.76 0.89
C SER A 220 19.54 -1.56 0.19
N GLY A 221 20.05 -0.33 0.22
CA GLY A 221 21.28 0.10 -0.43
C GLY A 221 21.35 1.63 -0.51
N VAL A 222 22.55 2.19 -0.61
CA VAL A 222 22.71 3.65 -0.68
C VAL A 222 22.29 4.16 -2.06
N PHE A 223 21.24 4.96 -2.10
CA PHE A 223 20.74 5.64 -3.31
C PHE A 223 21.54 6.89 -3.62
N ALA A 224 21.75 7.72 -2.59
CA ALA A 224 22.45 9.00 -2.68
C ALA A 224 22.66 9.59 -1.28
N GLN A 225 23.28 10.78 -1.24
CA GLN A 225 23.33 11.62 -0.03
C GLN A 225 22.27 12.73 -0.12
N VAL A 226 21.60 13.02 0.99
CA VAL A 226 20.77 14.21 1.15
C VAL A 226 21.65 15.44 0.88
N ASN A 227 21.12 16.44 0.20
CA ASN A 227 21.85 17.67 -0.09
C ASN A 227 22.14 18.45 1.21
N SER A 228 23.41 18.71 1.48
CA SER A 228 23.89 19.38 2.69
C SER A 228 23.27 20.76 2.95
N GLY A 229 22.77 21.43 1.90
CA GLY A 229 22.11 22.73 2.01
C GLY A 229 20.66 22.68 2.51
N LEU A 230 20.05 21.49 2.66
CA LEU A 230 18.63 21.40 3.00
C LEU A 230 18.35 21.39 4.51
N PHE A 231 19.06 20.57 5.30
CA PHE A 231 18.69 20.30 6.70
C PHE A 231 19.90 20.32 7.65
N GLY A 232 20.90 21.13 7.33
CA GLY A 232 22.06 21.33 8.20
C GLY A 232 23.06 20.17 8.22
N GLY A 233 23.10 19.34 7.16
CA GLY A 233 24.04 18.24 7.03
C GLY A 233 23.67 17.27 5.92
N GLU A 234 24.43 16.18 5.82
CA GLU A 234 24.23 15.09 4.88
C GLU A 234 23.87 13.81 5.64
N ALA A 235 23.05 12.97 5.03
CA ALA A 235 22.79 11.61 5.49
C ALA A 235 22.51 10.72 4.25
N PRO A 236 22.90 9.45 4.25
CA PRO A 236 22.60 8.54 3.14
C PRO A 236 21.11 8.24 3.07
N ILE A 237 20.51 8.38 1.90
CA ILE A 237 19.22 7.76 1.56
C ILE A 237 19.53 6.31 1.24
N ALA A 238 19.13 5.38 2.11
CA ALA A 238 19.66 4.03 2.07
C ALA A 238 18.61 2.91 2.13
N GLY A 239 17.33 3.26 2.29
CA GLY A 239 16.21 2.32 2.25
C GLY A 239 15.02 2.96 1.57
N VAL A 240 14.43 2.28 0.60
CA VAL A 240 13.21 2.75 -0.08
C VAL A 240 12.30 1.56 -0.32
N ALA A 241 10.99 1.72 -0.12
CA ALA A 241 10.00 0.72 -0.50
C ALA A 241 8.60 1.35 -0.63
N GLY A 242 7.75 0.77 -1.47
CA GLY A 242 6.32 1.09 -1.48
C GLY A 242 5.69 0.84 -0.11
N ASP A 243 4.64 1.57 0.24
CA ASP A 243 4.02 1.56 1.57
C ASP A 243 3.64 0.15 2.08
N GLN A 244 3.05 -0.66 1.21
CA GLN A 244 2.61 -2.01 1.59
C GLN A 244 3.79 -2.97 1.75
N GLN A 245 4.83 -2.83 0.91
CA GLN A 245 6.06 -3.59 1.00
C GLN A 245 6.88 -3.20 2.23
N ALA A 246 6.97 -1.90 2.50
CA ALA A 246 7.59 -1.40 3.73
C ALA A 246 6.86 -1.93 4.98
N ALA A 247 5.52 -1.92 5.00
CA ALA A 247 4.75 -2.49 6.10
C ALA A 247 4.99 -3.99 6.27
N LEU A 248 5.08 -4.76 5.18
CA LEU A 248 5.43 -6.20 5.25
C LEU A 248 6.81 -6.41 5.88
N PHE A 249 7.79 -5.56 5.50
CA PHE A 249 9.14 -5.60 6.05
C PHE A 249 9.17 -5.18 7.53
N GLY A 250 8.46 -4.10 7.87
CA GLY A 250 8.34 -3.59 9.24
C GLY A 250 7.60 -4.54 10.19
N GLN A 251 6.69 -5.34 9.66
CA GLN A 251 6.04 -6.44 10.35
C GLN A 251 6.96 -7.67 10.48
N ALA A 252 8.22 -7.60 10.04
CA ALA A 252 9.17 -8.71 10.02
C ALA A 252 8.61 -10.01 9.40
N CYS A 253 7.79 -9.88 8.34
CA CYS A 253 7.24 -11.01 7.59
C CYS A 253 8.27 -11.55 6.58
N PHE A 254 9.40 -12.05 7.09
CA PHE A 254 10.57 -12.41 6.28
C PHE A 254 10.52 -13.81 5.69
N GLU A 255 9.63 -14.68 6.16
CA GLU A 255 9.53 -16.06 5.68
C GLU A 255 8.36 -16.24 4.72
N PRO A 256 8.50 -17.14 3.71
CA PRO A 256 7.37 -17.51 2.86
C PRO A 256 6.19 -18.02 3.67
N GLY A 257 4.98 -17.58 3.31
CA GLY A 257 3.75 -17.87 4.01
C GLY A 257 3.44 -16.94 5.18
N MET A 258 4.30 -15.98 5.52
CA MET A 258 3.93 -14.88 6.41
C MET A 258 3.20 -13.79 5.63
N ALA A 259 2.15 -13.25 6.22
CA ALA A 259 1.33 -12.20 5.62
C ALA A 259 1.08 -11.06 6.61
N LYS A 260 0.89 -9.85 6.06
CA LYS A 260 0.36 -8.73 6.84
C LYS A 260 -0.93 -8.22 6.22
N ASN A 261 -1.81 -7.66 7.04
CA ASN A 261 -3.00 -6.93 6.61
C ASN A 261 -3.07 -5.57 7.30
N THR A 262 -3.06 -4.50 6.53
CA THR A 262 -3.26 -3.14 7.05
C THR A 262 -4.74 -2.79 6.96
N TYR A 263 -5.39 -2.60 8.10
CA TYR A 263 -6.79 -2.18 8.22
C TYR A 263 -6.88 -0.63 8.24
N GLY A 264 -6.90 -0.04 7.05
CA GLY A 264 -7.08 1.40 6.81
C GLY A 264 -8.48 1.71 6.28
N THR A 265 -8.61 2.69 5.40
CA THR A 265 -9.83 2.98 4.63
C THR A 265 -10.33 1.74 3.90
N GLY A 266 -9.42 1.04 3.24
CA GLY A 266 -9.54 -0.34 2.77
C GLY A 266 -8.63 -1.27 3.54
N CYS A 267 -8.55 -2.55 3.13
CA CYS A 267 -7.54 -3.49 3.61
C CYS A 267 -6.56 -3.80 2.48
N PHE A 268 -5.28 -3.78 2.83
CA PHE A 268 -4.21 -4.17 1.91
C PHE A 268 -3.45 -5.33 2.52
N MET A 269 -3.71 -6.51 1.98
CA MET A 269 -3.06 -7.73 2.40
C MET A 269 -1.93 -8.07 1.44
N ILE A 270 -0.76 -8.35 1.98
CA ILE A 270 0.40 -8.78 1.20
C ILE A 270 1.06 -9.97 1.90
N SER A 271 1.38 -11.00 1.14
CA SER A 271 2.00 -12.23 1.63
C SER A 271 3.31 -12.48 0.93
N ASN A 272 4.34 -12.75 1.71
CA ASN A 272 5.67 -13.12 1.23
C ASN A 272 5.63 -14.50 0.58
N THR A 273 6.06 -14.63 -0.69
CA THR A 273 6.19 -15.89 -1.43
C THR A 273 7.66 -16.37 -1.54
N GLY A 274 8.60 -15.62 -0.93
CA GLY A 274 10.02 -15.93 -1.01
C GLY A 274 10.63 -15.55 -2.37
N SER A 275 11.57 -16.34 -2.84
CA SER A 275 12.20 -16.16 -4.16
C SER A 275 11.35 -16.73 -5.31
N GLU A 276 10.22 -17.34 -5.03
CA GLU A 276 9.35 -17.93 -6.02
C GLU A 276 8.41 -16.89 -6.62
N LEU A 277 8.48 -16.70 -7.93
CA LEU A 277 7.57 -15.84 -8.70
C LEU A 277 6.26 -16.58 -8.99
N VAL A 278 5.24 -16.32 -8.18
CA VAL A 278 3.91 -16.94 -8.31
C VAL A 278 2.96 -15.96 -9.01
N PHE A 279 2.52 -16.27 -10.23
CA PHE A 279 1.46 -15.50 -10.90
C PHE A 279 0.09 -15.93 -10.41
N SER A 280 -0.68 -14.98 -9.89
CA SER A 280 -2.01 -15.27 -9.35
C SER A 280 -3.00 -15.72 -10.43
N LYS A 281 -3.76 -16.78 -10.12
CA LYS A 281 -4.91 -17.28 -10.89
C LYS A 281 -6.25 -16.88 -10.27
N HIS A 282 -6.23 -16.36 -9.05
CA HIS A 282 -7.41 -16.05 -8.23
C HIS A 282 -7.61 -14.54 -8.03
N GLY A 283 -7.16 -13.70 -8.99
CA GLY A 283 -7.45 -12.27 -8.98
C GLY A 283 -6.56 -11.44 -8.05
N LEU A 284 -5.44 -11.97 -7.57
CA LEU A 284 -4.46 -11.20 -6.80
C LEU A 284 -3.43 -10.56 -7.73
N LEU A 285 -2.66 -9.62 -7.17
CA LEU A 285 -1.52 -9.00 -7.83
C LEU A 285 -0.24 -9.72 -7.41
N THR A 286 0.62 -10.03 -8.40
CA THR A 286 1.99 -10.48 -8.12
C THR A 286 2.89 -9.27 -8.16
N THR A 287 3.75 -9.12 -7.16
CA THR A 287 4.60 -7.94 -7.02
C THR A 287 5.95 -8.32 -6.40
N ILE A 288 6.92 -7.42 -6.45
CA ILE A 288 8.16 -7.56 -5.70
C ILE A 288 7.93 -7.00 -4.30
N ALA A 289 8.29 -7.78 -3.27
CA ALA A 289 8.25 -7.35 -1.88
C ALA A 289 9.43 -6.44 -1.55
N TRP A 290 10.65 -6.89 -1.85
CA TRP A 290 11.90 -6.15 -1.69
C TRP A 290 13.04 -6.83 -2.44
N GLN A 291 14.13 -6.09 -2.57
CA GLN A 291 15.43 -6.64 -2.97
C GLN A 291 16.50 -6.20 -1.97
N ILE A 292 17.28 -7.16 -1.46
CA ILE A 292 18.45 -6.92 -0.60
C ILE A 292 19.66 -7.55 -1.27
N GLY A 293 20.66 -6.74 -1.60
CA GLY A 293 21.75 -7.21 -2.45
C GLY A 293 21.24 -7.70 -3.80
N ASN A 294 21.50 -8.97 -4.14
CA ASN A 294 21.01 -9.60 -5.37
C ASN A 294 19.76 -10.48 -5.17
N GLU A 295 19.29 -10.60 -3.94
CA GLU A 295 18.15 -11.47 -3.61
C GLU A 295 16.84 -10.70 -3.73
N VAL A 296 15.96 -11.16 -4.61
CA VAL A 296 14.61 -10.63 -4.81
C VAL A 296 13.63 -11.50 -4.04
N THR A 297 12.78 -10.86 -3.25
CA THR A 297 11.64 -11.50 -2.58
C THR A 297 10.37 -11.04 -3.26
N TYR A 298 9.51 -12.00 -3.63
CA TYR A 298 8.21 -11.74 -4.26
C TYR A 298 7.08 -11.78 -3.22
N ALA A 299 5.93 -11.26 -3.64
CA ALA A 299 4.72 -11.28 -2.82
C ALA A 299 3.46 -11.36 -3.70
N LEU A 300 2.39 -11.91 -3.11
CA LEU A 300 1.03 -11.76 -3.60
C LEU A 300 0.31 -10.68 -2.79
N GLU A 301 -0.42 -9.80 -3.49
CA GLU A 301 -1.18 -8.71 -2.88
C GLU A 301 -2.65 -8.78 -3.26
N GLY A 302 -3.53 -8.62 -2.27
CA GLY A 302 -4.95 -8.42 -2.48
C GLY A 302 -5.42 -7.14 -1.80
N SER A 303 -6.26 -6.40 -2.50
CA SER A 303 -6.81 -5.13 -2.03
C SER A 303 -8.31 -5.24 -1.81
N VAL A 304 -8.76 -4.92 -0.61
CA VAL A 304 -10.16 -4.73 -0.23
C VAL A 304 -10.41 -3.23 -0.19
N PHE A 305 -11.30 -2.71 -1.03
CA PHE A 305 -11.44 -1.26 -1.21
C PHE A 305 -12.11 -0.58 -0.02
N ILE A 306 -13.04 -1.25 0.63
CA ILE A 306 -13.86 -0.67 1.71
C ILE A 306 -13.74 -1.51 2.98
N ALA A 307 -13.07 -0.96 3.99
CA ALA A 307 -12.92 -1.53 5.32
C ALA A 307 -13.26 -0.47 6.40
N GLY A 308 -12.29 0.31 6.87
CA GLY A 308 -12.56 1.40 7.81
C GLY A 308 -13.52 2.45 7.26
N ALA A 309 -13.57 2.63 5.93
CA ALA A 309 -14.56 3.48 5.29
C ALA A 309 -16.01 3.02 5.53
N LEU A 310 -16.26 1.72 5.71
CA LEU A 310 -17.57 1.22 6.11
C LEU A 310 -17.95 1.73 7.50
N ILE A 311 -17.02 1.68 8.44
CA ILE A 311 -17.25 2.16 9.82
C ILE A 311 -17.48 3.68 9.83
N GLN A 312 -16.70 4.43 9.02
CA GLN A 312 -16.92 5.87 8.84
C GLN A 312 -18.31 6.16 8.26
N TRP A 313 -18.75 5.40 7.26
CA TRP A 313 -20.08 5.56 6.67
C TRP A 313 -21.20 5.25 7.66
N LEU A 314 -21.06 4.23 8.51
CA LEU A 314 -22.03 3.94 9.58
C LEU A 314 -22.13 5.08 10.60
N ARG A 315 -20.99 5.73 10.91
CA ARG A 315 -20.94 6.90 11.80
C ARG A 315 -21.52 8.16 11.13
N ASP A 316 -20.96 8.54 9.99
CA ASP A 316 -21.20 9.86 9.38
C ASP A 316 -22.47 9.86 8.48
N GLY A 317 -22.72 8.76 7.79
CA GLY A 317 -23.87 8.60 6.88
C GLY A 317 -25.13 8.11 7.56
N LEU A 318 -25.01 7.06 8.38
CA LEU A 318 -26.16 6.46 9.08
C LEU A 318 -26.30 6.90 10.53
N GLN A 319 -25.30 7.55 11.12
CA GLN A 319 -25.31 8.08 12.49
C GLN A 319 -25.67 7.03 13.55
N LEU A 320 -25.13 5.80 13.40
CA LEU A 320 -25.44 4.70 14.32
C LEU A 320 -24.67 4.81 15.65
N PHE A 321 -23.58 5.54 15.68
CA PHE A 321 -22.71 5.83 16.84
C PHE A 321 -21.93 7.13 16.60
N GLU A 322 -21.30 7.66 17.64
CA GLU A 322 -20.52 8.92 17.57
C GLU A 322 -19.02 8.65 17.38
N ASP A 323 -18.48 7.62 18.04
CA ASP A 323 -17.06 7.25 17.97
C ASP A 323 -16.89 5.80 17.45
N ALA A 324 -15.95 5.59 16.54
CA ALA A 324 -15.62 4.26 16.05
C ALA A 324 -15.21 3.28 17.15
N ALA A 325 -14.67 3.75 18.27
CA ALA A 325 -14.33 2.92 19.43
C ALA A 325 -15.57 2.23 20.07
N GLU A 326 -16.77 2.81 19.92
CA GLU A 326 -18.01 2.20 20.44
C GLU A 326 -18.37 0.90 19.70
N THR A 327 -17.91 0.72 18.48
CA THR A 327 -18.29 -0.40 17.62
C THR A 327 -17.93 -1.76 18.20
N GLN A 328 -16.84 -1.87 18.97
CA GLN A 328 -16.49 -3.10 19.67
C GLN A 328 -17.57 -3.49 20.69
N ALA A 329 -17.90 -2.59 21.59
CA ALA A 329 -18.91 -2.84 22.62
C ALA A 329 -20.30 -3.11 22.01
N MET A 330 -20.65 -2.41 20.92
CA MET A 330 -21.90 -2.66 20.19
C MET A 330 -21.94 -4.06 19.60
N ALA A 331 -20.85 -4.52 18.96
CA ALA A 331 -20.76 -5.86 18.38
C ALA A 331 -20.80 -6.95 19.44
N GLU A 332 -20.14 -6.75 20.58
CA GLU A 332 -20.11 -7.69 21.71
C GLU A 332 -21.43 -7.73 22.50
N SER A 333 -22.30 -6.72 22.34
CA SER A 333 -23.61 -6.64 23.04
C SER A 333 -24.68 -7.58 22.45
N VAL A 334 -24.44 -8.18 21.30
CA VAL A 334 -25.32 -9.15 20.65
C VAL A 334 -24.57 -10.48 20.43
N SER A 335 -25.29 -11.61 20.50
CA SER A 335 -24.68 -12.93 20.39
C SER A 335 -24.06 -13.21 19.03
N ASP A 336 -24.70 -12.69 17.99
CA ASP A 336 -24.32 -12.85 16.55
C ASP A 336 -24.90 -11.69 15.74
N SER A 337 -24.67 -11.67 14.43
CA SER A 337 -25.22 -10.64 13.54
C SER A 337 -26.73 -10.79 13.24
N GLY A 338 -27.42 -11.74 13.85
CA GLY A 338 -28.84 -12.02 13.59
C GLY A 338 -29.10 -12.49 12.16
N GLY A 339 -28.12 -13.09 11.50
CA GLY A 339 -28.18 -13.48 10.08
C GLY A 339 -28.02 -12.32 9.11
N VAL A 340 -27.67 -11.12 9.59
CA VAL A 340 -27.40 -9.94 8.77
C VAL A 340 -26.01 -10.02 8.18
N PHE A 341 -25.88 -9.74 6.89
CA PHE A 341 -24.62 -9.55 6.17
C PHE A 341 -24.59 -8.18 5.49
N VAL A 342 -23.47 -7.47 5.63
CA VAL A 342 -23.23 -6.20 4.95
C VAL A 342 -22.12 -6.41 3.93
N VAL A 343 -22.41 -6.23 2.64
CA VAL A 343 -21.41 -6.27 1.57
C VAL A 343 -21.06 -4.83 1.20
N PRO A 344 -19.88 -4.32 1.57
CA PRO A 344 -19.57 -2.88 1.44
C PRO A 344 -19.01 -2.53 0.05
N ALA A 345 -19.66 -2.93 -1.01
CA ALA A 345 -19.24 -2.67 -2.39
C ALA A 345 -19.55 -1.24 -2.86
N PHE A 346 -19.21 -0.21 -2.06
CA PHE A 346 -19.56 1.20 -2.36
C PHE A 346 -18.94 1.71 -3.66
N VAL A 347 -17.78 1.18 -4.03
CA VAL A 347 -17.05 1.51 -5.27
C VAL A 347 -16.81 0.26 -6.14
N GLY A 348 -17.67 -0.75 -6.00
CA GLY A 348 -17.44 -2.09 -6.54
C GLY A 348 -16.69 -3.00 -5.57
N LEU A 349 -16.41 -4.22 -5.99
CA LEU A 349 -15.62 -5.21 -5.27
C LEU A 349 -14.19 -5.26 -5.82
N GLY A 350 -13.20 -5.31 -4.93
CA GLY A 350 -11.80 -5.56 -5.24
C GLY A 350 -11.47 -7.04 -5.39
N ALA A 351 -10.25 -7.43 -5.03
CA ALA A 351 -9.82 -8.81 -5.05
C ALA A 351 -10.68 -9.67 -4.09
N PRO A 352 -11.01 -10.91 -4.46
CA PRO A 352 -10.69 -11.58 -5.73
C PRO A 352 -11.74 -11.35 -6.86
N HIS A 353 -12.79 -10.58 -6.60
CA HIS A 353 -13.97 -10.48 -7.46
C HIS A 353 -13.80 -9.54 -8.66
N TRP A 354 -13.16 -8.39 -8.47
CA TRP A 354 -12.93 -7.34 -9.48
C TRP A 354 -14.22 -6.94 -10.23
N ASP A 355 -15.32 -6.74 -9.48
CA ASP A 355 -16.61 -6.32 -10.04
C ASP A 355 -16.86 -4.84 -9.80
N PRO A 356 -16.66 -3.95 -10.80
CA PRO A 356 -16.90 -2.51 -10.69
C PRO A 356 -18.40 -2.17 -10.65
N TYR A 357 -19.27 -3.11 -11.01
CA TYR A 357 -20.74 -2.93 -11.09
C TYR A 357 -21.44 -3.38 -9.81
N ALA A 358 -20.76 -4.05 -8.89
CA ALA A 358 -21.30 -4.37 -7.58
C ALA A 358 -21.59 -3.09 -6.77
N ARG A 359 -22.60 -3.13 -5.90
CA ARG A 359 -22.92 -2.03 -4.96
C ARG A 359 -23.19 -2.56 -3.57
N GLY A 360 -23.00 -1.65 -2.58
CA GLY A 360 -23.24 -1.94 -1.17
C GLY A 360 -24.62 -2.54 -0.94
N THR A 361 -24.67 -3.66 -0.20
CA THR A 361 -25.88 -4.44 0.00
C THR A 361 -25.97 -4.90 1.45
N ILE A 362 -27.16 -4.82 2.04
CA ILE A 362 -27.45 -5.39 3.36
C ILE A 362 -28.54 -6.46 3.15
N VAL A 363 -28.28 -7.69 3.60
CA VAL A 363 -29.21 -8.81 3.50
C VAL A 363 -29.44 -9.45 4.87
N GLY A 364 -30.51 -10.22 5.02
CA GLY A 364 -30.81 -10.97 6.24
C GLY A 364 -31.54 -10.19 7.32
N LEU A 365 -32.05 -8.97 7.01
CA LEU A 365 -32.80 -8.16 7.97
C LEU A 365 -34.12 -8.86 8.39
N THR A 366 -34.38 -8.85 9.69
CA THR A 366 -35.64 -9.27 10.29
C THR A 366 -36.19 -8.15 11.17
N ARG A 367 -37.39 -8.34 11.74
CA ARG A 367 -37.98 -7.34 12.63
C ARG A 367 -37.17 -7.13 13.91
N ASP A 368 -36.40 -8.13 14.35
CA ASP A 368 -35.59 -8.08 15.56
C ASP A 368 -34.22 -7.46 15.32
N THR A 369 -33.86 -7.20 14.05
CA THR A 369 -32.59 -6.56 13.71
C THR A 369 -32.54 -5.14 14.26
N ASN A 370 -31.48 -4.84 14.99
CA ASN A 370 -31.22 -3.50 15.51
C ASN A 370 -29.85 -2.99 15.07
N ARG A 371 -29.49 -1.75 15.44
CA ARG A 371 -28.23 -1.10 15.04
C ARG A 371 -26.98 -1.91 15.42
N ASN A 372 -27.01 -2.63 16.55
CA ASN A 372 -25.85 -3.40 17.01
C ASN A 372 -25.58 -4.62 16.11
N HIS A 373 -26.63 -5.27 15.60
CA HIS A 373 -26.49 -6.34 14.57
C HIS A 373 -25.85 -5.81 13.30
N ILE A 374 -26.25 -4.60 12.83
CA ILE A 374 -25.67 -3.98 11.64
C ILE A 374 -24.19 -3.62 11.83
N VAL A 375 -23.85 -3.03 13.01
CA VAL A 375 -22.46 -2.70 13.35
C VAL A 375 -21.61 -3.97 13.41
N ARG A 376 -22.09 -5.03 14.06
CA ARG A 376 -21.42 -6.33 14.14
C ARG A 376 -21.22 -6.92 12.74
N ALA A 377 -22.27 -7.03 11.94
CA ALA A 377 -22.19 -7.52 10.56
C ALA A 377 -21.21 -6.71 9.70
N SER A 378 -21.04 -5.42 9.98
CA SER A 378 -20.08 -4.56 9.29
C SER A 378 -18.63 -4.83 9.69
N LEU A 379 -18.35 -5.08 10.97
CA LEU A 379 -17.03 -5.53 11.43
C LEU A 379 -16.71 -6.93 10.88
N GLU A 380 -17.67 -7.84 10.93
CA GLU A 380 -17.55 -9.17 10.35
C GLU A 380 -17.28 -9.11 8.83
N ALA A 381 -17.89 -8.15 8.09
CA ALA A 381 -17.68 -7.95 6.65
C ALA A 381 -16.22 -7.63 6.31
N ILE A 382 -15.54 -6.86 7.15
CA ILE A 382 -14.10 -6.55 6.98
C ILE A 382 -13.27 -7.84 7.09
N ALA A 383 -13.60 -8.69 8.06
CA ALA A 383 -12.91 -9.96 8.27
C ALA A 383 -13.21 -10.97 7.14
N TYR A 384 -14.46 -11.05 6.66
CA TYR A 384 -14.82 -11.93 5.53
C TYR A 384 -14.05 -11.59 4.25
N GLN A 385 -14.00 -10.32 3.85
CA GLN A 385 -13.25 -9.89 2.68
C GLN A 385 -11.76 -10.22 2.80
N SER A 386 -11.19 -10.02 4.00
CA SER A 386 -9.79 -10.38 4.27
C SER A 386 -9.58 -11.90 4.18
N ALA A 387 -10.54 -12.71 4.62
CA ALA A 387 -10.47 -14.17 4.53
C ALA A 387 -10.54 -14.65 3.07
N GLU A 388 -11.32 -14.02 2.20
CA GLU A 388 -11.34 -14.31 0.76
C GLU A 388 -9.99 -14.08 0.10
N VAL A 389 -9.34 -12.95 0.43
CA VAL A 389 -7.99 -12.62 -0.07
C VAL A 389 -6.98 -13.66 0.40
N LEU A 390 -6.99 -14.02 1.68
CA LEU A 390 -6.05 -15.00 2.23
C LEU A 390 -6.25 -16.39 1.63
N SER A 391 -7.50 -16.81 1.43
CA SER A 391 -7.84 -18.06 0.76
C SER A 391 -7.32 -18.08 -0.68
N SER A 392 -7.40 -16.95 -1.38
CA SER A 392 -6.88 -16.81 -2.74
C SER A 392 -5.34 -16.92 -2.75
N ILE A 393 -4.65 -16.33 -1.75
CA ILE A 393 -3.20 -16.46 -1.57
C ILE A 393 -2.81 -17.93 -1.37
N ALA A 394 -3.48 -18.64 -0.46
CA ALA A 394 -3.21 -20.05 -0.20
C ALA A 394 -3.42 -20.94 -1.44
N ASN A 395 -4.49 -20.67 -2.21
CA ASN A 395 -4.79 -21.40 -3.45
C ASN A 395 -3.75 -21.14 -4.55
N ASP A 396 -3.23 -19.91 -4.67
CA ASP A 396 -2.23 -19.55 -5.68
C ASP A 396 -0.83 -20.08 -5.34
N THR A 397 -0.45 -20.05 -4.06
CA THR A 397 0.87 -20.49 -3.61
C THR A 397 0.95 -21.98 -3.32
N GLY A 398 -0.20 -22.65 -3.13
CA GLY A 398 -0.24 -24.02 -2.61
C GLY A 398 0.31 -24.16 -1.18
N THR A 399 0.53 -23.04 -0.48
CA THR A 399 1.11 -22.99 0.86
C THR A 399 0.12 -22.34 1.81
N GLU A 400 -0.13 -22.97 2.96
CA GLU A 400 -0.95 -22.36 4.01
C GLU A 400 -0.23 -21.14 4.60
N VAL A 401 -0.99 -20.07 4.82
CA VAL A 401 -0.48 -18.89 5.54
C VAL A 401 -0.25 -19.30 7.00
N LYS A 402 0.95 -19.04 7.49
CA LYS A 402 1.38 -19.47 8.83
C LYS A 402 0.91 -18.52 9.93
N GLU A 403 0.93 -17.23 9.64
CA GLU A 403 0.61 -16.15 10.57
C GLU A 403 0.15 -14.93 9.81
N LEU A 404 -0.88 -14.27 10.30
CA LEU A 404 -1.33 -12.96 9.82
C LEU A 404 -0.96 -11.88 10.84
N ARG A 405 -0.11 -10.96 10.45
CA ARG A 405 0.21 -9.77 11.23
C ARG A 405 -0.67 -8.61 10.79
N ILE A 406 -1.19 -7.86 11.75
CA ILE A 406 -2.17 -6.80 11.48
C ILE A 406 -1.71 -5.47 12.01
N ASP A 407 -2.04 -4.40 11.28
CA ASP A 407 -1.84 -3.01 11.69
C ASP A 407 -2.93 -2.10 11.11
N GLY A 408 -2.77 -0.79 11.28
CA GLY A 408 -3.75 0.20 10.85
C GLY A 408 -4.82 0.48 11.91
N GLY A 409 -5.61 1.52 11.68
CA GLY A 409 -6.51 2.06 12.70
C GLY A 409 -7.59 1.09 13.19
N ALA A 410 -8.18 0.29 12.29
CA ALA A 410 -9.23 -0.64 12.70
C ALA A 410 -8.68 -1.91 13.39
N ALA A 411 -7.36 -2.17 13.34
CA ALA A 411 -6.72 -3.21 14.13
C ALA A 411 -6.83 -2.98 15.65
N ALA A 412 -7.16 -1.77 16.09
CA ALA A 412 -7.44 -1.48 17.50
C ALA A 412 -8.71 -2.20 18.02
N ASN A 413 -9.64 -2.59 17.15
CA ASN A 413 -10.88 -3.27 17.51
C ASN A 413 -10.61 -4.77 17.76
N ASN A 414 -10.67 -5.20 19.03
CA ASN A 414 -10.37 -6.59 19.40
C ASN A 414 -11.42 -7.58 18.89
N PHE A 415 -12.70 -7.18 18.76
CA PHE A 415 -13.72 -8.03 18.18
C PHE A 415 -13.39 -8.38 16.73
N LEU A 416 -13.04 -7.37 15.91
CA LEU A 416 -12.63 -7.59 14.51
C LEU A 416 -11.42 -8.53 14.44
N CYS A 417 -10.40 -8.32 15.27
CA CYS A 417 -9.18 -9.12 15.25
C CYS A 417 -9.43 -10.57 15.67
N GLN A 418 -10.28 -10.81 16.71
CA GLN A 418 -10.66 -12.15 17.13
C GLN A 418 -11.47 -12.85 16.05
N PHE A 419 -12.49 -12.19 15.52
CA PHE A 419 -13.31 -12.78 14.45
C PHE A 419 -12.48 -13.09 13.18
N GLN A 420 -11.47 -12.26 12.89
CA GLN A 420 -10.51 -12.57 11.82
C GLN A 420 -9.72 -13.86 12.09
N ALA A 421 -9.22 -14.05 13.32
CA ALA A 421 -8.53 -15.27 13.72
C ALA A 421 -9.44 -16.49 13.61
N ASP A 422 -10.68 -16.35 14.06
CA ASP A 422 -11.71 -17.39 14.02
C ASP A 422 -12.02 -17.86 12.60
N LEU A 423 -12.26 -16.92 11.69
CA LEU A 423 -12.54 -17.24 10.27
C LEU A 423 -11.37 -17.90 9.57
N LEU A 424 -10.15 -17.46 9.88
CA LEU A 424 -8.96 -17.96 9.21
C LEU A 424 -8.45 -19.29 9.80
N GLY A 425 -8.82 -19.61 11.04
CA GLY A 425 -8.30 -20.77 11.75
C GLY A 425 -6.80 -20.66 12.05
N LEU A 426 -6.25 -19.43 12.09
CA LEU A 426 -4.82 -19.15 12.33
C LEU A 426 -4.64 -17.99 13.30
N LYS A 427 -3.42 -17.87 13.85
CA LYS A 427 -3.07 -16.76 14.75
C LYS A 427 -3.06 -15.44 13.98
N VAL A 428 -3.69 -14.41 14.59
CA VAL A 428 -3.64 -13.03 14.15
C VAL A 428 -2.91 -12.22 15.21
N THR A 429 -1.83 -11.54 14.85
CA THR A 429 -0.94 -10.87 15.79
C THR A 429 -0.83 -9.38 15.50
N ARG A 430 -1.09 -8.56 16.52
CA ARG A 430 -0.96 -7.11 16.49
C ARG A 430 0.35 -6.70 17.18
N PRO A 431 1.21 -5.85 16.54
CA PRO A 431 2.46 -5.37 17.11
C PRO A 431 2.22 -4.24 18.12
N GLN A 432 3.20 -4.02 19.02
CA GLN A 432 3.21 -2.86 19.91
C GLN A 432 3.35 -1.54 19.15
N VAL A 433 4.16 -1.51 18.10
CA VAL A 433 4.36 -0.33 17.25
C VAL A 433 3.51 -0.48 16.01
N LEU A 434 2.48 0.36 15.87
CA LEU A 434 1.56 0.35 14.74
C LEU A 434 2.12 1.07 13.50
N GLU A 435 3.21 1.84 13.63
CA GLU A 435 3.87 2.58 12.54
C GLU A 435 4.78 1.66 11.71
N THR A 436 4.28 0.50 11.35
CA THR A 436 5.03 -0.58 10.69
C THR A 436 5.55 -0.18 9.31
N THR A 437 4.82 0.67 8.59
CA THR A 437 5.21 1.20 7.27
C THR A 437 6.50 2.03 7.36
N ALA A 438 6.52 3.03 8.22
CA ALA A 438 7.70 3.86 8.45
C ALA A 438 8.87 3.04 9.03
N MET A 439 8.56 2.12 9.95
CA MET A 439 9.56 1.22 10.55
C MET A 439 10.22 0.33 9.49
N GLY A 440 9.46 -0.17 8.51
CA GLY A 440 10.01 -0.99 7.42
C GLY A 440 11.02 -0.21 6.57
N ALA A 441 10.72 1.04 6.22
CA ALA A 441 11.67 1.90 5.53
C ALA A 441 12.92 2.20 6.38
N ALA A 442 12.75 2.42 7.69
CA ALA A 442 13.85 2.56 8.62
C ALA A 442 14.73 1.31 8.68
N PHE A 443 14.12 0.13 8.76
CA PHE A 443 14.85 -1.14 8.80
C PHE A 443 15.65 -1.40 7.52
N LEU A 444 15.07 -1.14 6.35
CA LEU A 444 15.79 -1.24 5.07
C LEU A 444 16.98 -0.28 5.01
N ALA A 445 16.80 0.96 5.47
CA ALA A 445 17.87 1.94 5.51
C ALA A 445 18.97 1.57 6.52
N GLY A 446 18.59 1.13 7.71
CA GLY A 446 19.53 0.73 8.75
C GLY A 446 20.33 -0.53 8.40
N LEU A 447 19.74 -1.50 7.68
CA LEU A 447 20.46 -2.65 7.11
C LEU A 447 21.54 -2.21 6.13
N ALA A 448 21.22 -1.28 5.23
CA ALA A 448 22.14 -0.80 4.21
C ALA A 448 23.38 -0.11 4.78
N VAL A 449 23.28 0.49 5.96
CA VAL A 449 24.38 1.21 6.62
C VAL A 449 24.95 0.47 7.84
N GLY A 450 24.46 -0.74 8.12
CA GLY A 450 24.97 -1.61 9.19
C GLY A 450 24.54 -1.26 10.61
N VAL A 451 23.45 -0.49 10.77
CA VAL A 451 22.82 -0.26 12.10
C VAL A 451 22.24 -1.56 12.61
N TRP A 452 21.60 -2.32 11.74
CA TRP A 452 21.21 -3.71 12.00
C TRP A 452 21.97 -4.62 11.05
N LYS A 453 22.40 -5.74 11.59
CA LYS A 453 23.27 -6.70 10.89
C LYS A 453 22.52 -7.48 9.82
N ASP A 454 21.30 -7.93 10.14
CA ASP A 454 20.51 -8.85 9.33
C ASP A 454 19.03 -8.81 9.73
N GLN A 455 18.19 -9.49 8.95
CA GLN A 455 16.76 -9.64 9.22
C GLN A 455 16.45 -10.36 10.55
N ALA A 456 17.35 -11.23 11.03
CA ALA A 456 17.16 -11.93 12.30
C ALA A 456 17.26 -10.97 13.48
N GLN A 457 18.19 -10.01 13.43
CA GLN A 457 18.26 -8.94 14.42
C GLN A 457 17.02 -8.04 14.38
N ILE A 458 16.55 -7.65 13.19
CA ILE A 458 15.31 -6.85 13.03
C ILE A 458 14.11 -7.61 13.61
N ARG A 459 13.99 -8.93 13.31
CA ARG A 459 12.92 -9.77 13.87
C ARG A 459 12.93 -9.76 15.41
N SER A 460 14.10 -9.71 16.04
CA SER A 460 14.19 -9.67 17.51
C SER A 460 13.71 -8.33 18.12
N LEU A 461 13.62 -7.27 17.33
CA LEU A 461 13.09 -5.98 17.75
C LEU A 461 11.57 -5.92 17.62
N TRP A 462 10.98 -6.78 16.77
CA TRP A 462 9.54 -6.83 16.61
C TRP A 462 8.87 -7.40 17.87
N GLN A 463 7.96 -6.67 18.46
CA GLN A 463 7.27 -7.05 19.68
C GLN A 463 5.77 -7.14 19.45
N GLU A 464 5.18 -8.27 19.86
CA GLU A 464 3.72 -8.40 19.87
C GLU A 464 3.10 -7.58 21.00
N GLU A 465 1.97 -6.94 20.73
CA GLU A 465 1.11 -6.38 21.75
C GLU A 465 0.04 -7.39 22.16
N LYS A 466 -0.60 -8.02 21.16
CA LYS A 466 -1.65 -9.01 21.39
C LYS A 466 -1.72 -10.04 20.25
N THR A 467 -1.89 -11.28 20.64
CA THR A 467 -2.19 -12.40 19.73
C THR A 467 -3.62 -12.89 19.97
N PHE A 468 -4.36 -13.02 18.87
CA PHE A 468 -5.69 -13.61 18.82
C PHE A 468 -5.58 -15.03 18.27
N THR A 469 -6.12 -16.00 19.02
CA THR A 469 -6.13 -17.42 18.61
C THR A 469 -7.53 -17.82 18.23
N PRO A 470 -7.72 -18.71 17.24
CA PRO A 470 -9.03 -19.17 16.83
C PRO A 470 -9.81 -19.82 17.97
N GLU A 471 -11.08 -19.40 18.15
CA GLU A 471 -12.03 -19.95 19.10
C GLU A 471 -13.18 -20.69 18.41
N LEU A 472 -13.52 -20.32 17.15
CA LEU A 472 -14.50 -21.03 16.34
C LEU A 472 -13.93 -22.34 15.79
N SER A 473 -14.80 -23.34 15.68
CA SER A 473 -14.46 -24.56 14.95
C SER A 473 -14.34 -24.32 13.44
N LYS A 474 -13.56 -25.16 12.76
CA LYS A 474 -13.41 -25.10 11.30
C LYS A 474 -14.76 -25.19 10.56
N ASN A 475 -15.72 -25.96 11.08
CA ASN A 475 -17.04 -26.11 10.45
C ASN A 475 -17.86 -24.82 10.56
N GLU A 476 -17.82 -24.15 11.71
CA GLU A 476 -18.49 -22.85 11.91
C GLU A 476 -17.90 -21.80 10.98
N ALA A 477 -16.57 -21.69 10.89
CA ALA A 477 -15.89 -20.77 9.97
C ALA A 477 -16.29 -21.03 8.49
N ILE A 478 -16.37 -22.29 8.07
CA ILE A 478 -16.84 -22.66 6.72
C ILE A 478 -18.28 -22.21 6.49
N GLU A 479 -19.18 -22.40 7.46
CA GLU A 479 -20.60 -21.99 7.31
C GLU A 479 -20.72 -20.45 7.27
N HIS A 480 -19.94 -19.74 8.06
CA HIS A 480 -19.82 -18.27 7.97
C HIS A 480 -19.42 -17.83 6.57
N MET A 481 -18.34 -18.37 6.01
CA MET A 481 -17.86 -18.03 4.67
C MET A 481 -18.87 -18.41 3.56
N LYS A 482 -19.56 -19.52 3.70
CA LYS A 482 -20.61 -19.93 2.75
C LYS A 482 -21.78 -18.93 2.73
N ASN A 483 -22.22 -18.44 3.89
CA ASN A 483 -23.28 -17.44 3.98
C ASN A 483 -22.80 -16.06 3.49
N TRP A 484 -21.58 -15.68 3.78
CA TRP A 484 -20.92 -14.49 3.22
C TRP A 484 -20.92 -14.53 1.68
N ASN A 485 -20.45 -15.62 1.07
CA ASN A 485 -20.43 -15.77 -0.38
C ASN A 485 -21.82 -15.62 -0.99
N ARG A 486 -22.88 -16.13 -0.33
CA ARG A 486 -24.27 -15.93 -0.78
C ARG A 486 -24.69 -14.45 -0.73
N ALA A 487 -24.20 -13.68 0.23
CA ALA A 487 -24.46 -12.24 0.31
C ALA A 487 -23.72 -11.48 -0.79
N VAL A 488 -22.44 -11.79 -1.03
CA VAL A 488 -21.62 -11.22 -2.11
C VAL A 488 -22.28 -11.43 -3.49
N GLU A 489 -22.74 -12.64 -3.79
CA GLU A 489 -23.42 -12.93 -5.07
C GLU A 489 -24.66 -12.06 -5.31
N ARG A 490 -25.31 -11.53 -4.27
CA ARG A 490 -26.47 -10.64 -4.39
C ARG A 490 -26.08 -9.18 -4.66
N SER A 491 -24.83 -8.81 -4.40
CA SER A 491 -24.31 -7.47 -4.62
C SER A 491 -23.70 -7.28 -6.01
N LYS A 492 -23.31 -8.40 -6.67
CA LYS A 492 -22.63 -8.38 -7.98
C LYS A 492 -23.56 -7.90 -9.10
N GLY A 493 -22.96 -7.24 -10.10
CA GLY A 493 -23.66 -6.81 -11.30
C GLY A 493 -24.88 -5.91 -11.03
N TRP A 494 -24.90 -5.17 -9.94
CA TRP A 494 -26.04 -4.31 -9.56
C TRP A 494 -26.28 -3.18 -10.55
N ILE A 495 -25.21 -2.55 -11.05
CA ILE A 495 -25.31 -1.56 -12.12
C ILE A 495 -25.33 -2.29 -13.46
N ILE A 496 -26.32 -1.96 -14.27
CA ILE A 496 -26.39 -2.39 -15.68
C ILE A 496 -25.70 -1.28 -16.49
N PRO A 497 -24.62 -1.58 -17.24
CA PRO A 497 -23.87 -0.60 -18.04
C PRO A 497 -24.70 0.06 -19.14
#